data_3e2d6eb0cf83de8529b6efd29585c856
#
_entry.id   3e2d6eb0cf83de8529b6efd29585c856
#
_cell.length_a   1.000
_cell.length_b   1.000
_cell.length_c   1.000
_cell.angle_alpha   90.00
_cell.angle_beta   90.00
_cell.angle_gamma   90.00
#
_symmetry.space_group_name_H-M   'P 1'
#
loop_
_entity.id
_entity.type
_entity.pdbx_description
1 polymer ?
#
loop_
_entity_poly.entity_id
_entity_poly.type
_entity_poly.pdbx_seq_one_letter_code
_entity_poly.pdbx_strand_id
1 'polypeptide(L)'
;MKNLLEEAIENYKVCIRLLRMPPNISSKVSIPYLPFLSVTLLDIIDKLDCKFEIDHYYAQSNYTFTQLLQEHRLILKQGTEQRSYKKICNEIKKSLEMNYLYLTKGYNVFQKMCISLFGQEDFSVYTYKNLPYMNNIQNNKMHKLFLDKRGNISSTDIKTFAGSASNFLLFFISKFINVNTLEKEVENSGVQESDFAMNDYFIYEQNRVNFFKNNLDSSRNIYLFNLLCLVNSSNYVYPEVLGLGGQALKRIRIMTYLILIKGLWRYKKEFPNISVDIQEILDEYDQLFEKKEDRQAFRNHLFHFDIPTEAIYKRDLISTLINHYTRVGGEKFEEILSNAFEVFSSEMEKILF
;
A
#
# COMPACT_ATOMS: atom_id res chain seq x y z
N MET A 1 -7.38 -13.52 19.37
CA MET A 1 -6.81 -14.69 18.69
C MET A 1 -7.64 -15.09 17.46
N LYS A 2 -8.98 -15.26 17.55
CA LYS A 2 -9.83 -15.68 16.41
C LYS A 2 -9.72 -14.75 15.20
N ASN A 3 -9.79 -13.43 15.39
CA ASN A 3 -9.71 -12.45 14.31
C ASN A 3 -8.33 -12.41 13.65
N LEU A 4 -7.26 -12.57 14.43
CA LEU A 4 -5.90 -12.66 13.88
C LEU A 4 -5.73 -13.95 13.08
N LEU A 5 -6.39 -15.04 13.49
CA LEU A 5 -6.42 -16.29 12.74
C LEU A 5 -7.18 -16.14 11.41
N GLU A 6 -8.34 -15.48 11.40
CA GLU A 6 -9.10 -15.20 10.17
C GLU A 6 -8.27 -14.33 9.21
N GLU A 7 -7.66 -13.26 9.70
CA GLU A 7 -6.77 -12.41 8.91
C GLU A 7 -5.53 -13.17 8.39
N ALA A 8 -4.97 -14.06 9.22
CA ALA A 8 -3.85 -14.91 8.81
C ALA A 8 -4.25 -15.88 7.68
N ILE A 9 -5.44 -16.47 7.73
CA ILE A 9 -5.97 -17.36 6.70
C ILE A 9 -6.16 -16.59 5.38
N GLU A 10 -6.73 -15.39 5.44
CA GLU A 10 -6.92 -14.54 4.26
C GLU A 10 -5.58 -14.17 3.62
N ASN A 11 -4.62 -13.71 4.43
CA ASN A 11 -3.27 -13.37 3.96
C ASN A 11 -2.50 -14.60 3.42
N TYR A 12 -2.68 -15.79 4.01
CA TYR A 12 -2.13 -17.03 3.48
C TYR A 12 -2.67 -17.32 2.08
N LYS A 13 -3.99 -17.23 1.88
CA LYS A 13 -4.61 -17.41 0.57
C LYS A 13 -4.08 -16.43 -0.46
N VAL A 14 -3.85 -15.17 -0.06
CA VAL A 14 -3.19 -14.16 -0.93
C VAL A 14 -1.77 -14.59 -1.31
N CYS A 15 -0.94 -15.01 -0.34
CA CYS A 15 0.42 -15.46 -0.63
C CYS A 15 0.43 -16.63 -1.63
N ILE A 16 -0.46 -17.61 -1.49
CA ILE A 16 -0.58 -18.72 -2.44
C ILE A 16 -0.99 -18.24 -3.83
N ARG A 17 -1.94 -17.29 -3.94
CA ARG A 17 -2.30 -16.68 -5.23
C ARG A 17 -1.11 -15.98 -5.87
N LEU A 18 -0.35 -15.18 -5.12
CA LEU A 18 0.84 -14.49 -5.61
C LEU A 18 1.90 -15.47 -6.13
N LEU A 19 2.07 -16.63 -5.49
CA LEU A 19 2.99 -17.68 -5.94
C LEU A 19 2.53 -18.35 -7.25
N ARG A 20 1.23 -18.50 -7.45
CA ARG A 20 0.63 -19.10 -8.65
C ARG A 20 0.54 -18.14 -9.83
N MET A 21 0.55 -16.83 -9.60
CA MET A 21 0.49 -15.83 -10.66
C MET A 21 1.76 -15.81 -11.52
N PRO A 22 1.65 -15.41 -12.80
CA PRO A 22 2.82 -15.12 -13.64
C PRO A 22 3.75 -14.10 -12.96
N PRO A 23 5.08 -14.26 -13.05
CA PRO A 23 6.05 -13.42 -12.34
C PRO A 23 5.91 -11.91 -12.60
N ASN A 24 5.57 -11.53 -13.85
CA ASN A 24 5.37 -10.16 -14.28
C ASN A 24 4.16 -9.49 -13.63
N ILE A 25 3.09 -10.25 -13.34
CA ILE A 25 1.90 -9.75 -12.64
C ILE A 25 2.15 -9.79 -11.12
N SER A 26 2.59 -10.94 -10.62
CA SER A 26 2.82 -11.17 -9.20
C SER A 26 3.69 -10.07 -8.57
N SER A 27 4.82 -9.70 -9.21
CA SER A 27 5.70 -8.66 -8.70
C SER A 27 5.03 -7.29 -8.63
N LYS A 28 4.28 -6.91 -9.66
CA LYS A 28 3.61 -5.61 -9.76
C LYS A 28 2.48 -5.46 -8.72
N VAL A 29 1.76 -6.54 -8.43
CA VAL A 29 0.65 -6.54 -7.47
C VAL A 29 1.15 -6.70 -6.03
N SER A 30 2.23 -7.45 -5.83
CA SER A 30 2.80 -7.67 -4.49
C SER A 30 3.35 -6.39 -3.88
N ILE A 31 4.11 -5.60 -4.64
CA ILE A 31 4.83 -4.43 -4.12
C ILE A 31 3.92 -3.49 -3.30
N PRO A 32 2.77 -3.02 -3.77
CA PRO A 32 1.91 -2.15 -2.99
C PRO A 32 1.21 -2.88 -1.82
N TYR A 33 1.11 -4.21 -1.87
CA TYR A 33 0.44 -5.01 -0.84
C TYR A 33 1.37 -5.42 0.32
N LEU A 34 2.66 -5.66 0.07
CA LEU A 34 3.62 -6.15 1.07
C LEU A 34 3.66 -5.34 2.37
N PRO A 35 3.53 -4.00 2.37
CA PRO A 35 3.46 -3.24 3.61
C PRO A 35 2.29 -3.65 4.52
N PHE A 36 1.12 -3.92 3.95
CA PHE A 36 -0.06 -4.36 4.69
C PHE A 36 0.10 -5.79 5.22
N LEU A 37 0.56 -6.72 4.37
CA LEU A 37 0.89 -8.08 4.79
C LEU A 37 1.87 -8.08 5.97
N SER A 38 2.89 -7.22 5.91
CA SER A 38 3.92 -7.13 6.96
C SER A 38 3.37 -6.68 8.31
N VAL A 39 2.31 -5.88 8.35
CA VAL A 39 1.64 -5.53 9.61
C VAL A 39 1.06 -6.78 10.26
N THR A 40 0.30 -7.60 9.52
CA THR A 40 -0.28 -8.85 10.04
C THR A 40 0.80 -9.82 10.51
N LEU A 41 1.89 -9.99 9.73
CA LEU A 41 2.99 -10.88 10.11
C LEU A 41 3.69 -10.43 11.38
N LEU A 42 3.96 -9.12 11.53
CA LEU A 42 4.55 -8.57 12.76
C LEU A 42 3.64 -8.75 13.97
N ASP A 43 2.33 -8.57 13.82
CA ASP A 43 1.37 -8.76 14.90
C ASP A 43 1.35 -10.23 15.36
N ILE A 44 1.45 -11.20 14.42
CA ILE A 44 1.59 -12.62 14.75
C ILE A 44 2.89 -12.91 15.48
N ILE A 45 4.01 -12.34 15.03
CA ILE A 45 5.33 -12.48 15.65
C ILE A 45 5.30 -11.99 17.09
N ASP A 46 4.74 -10.79 17.31
CA ASP A 46 4.65 -10.20 18.64
C ASP A 46 3.78 -11.03 19.60
N LYS A 47 2.74 -11.71 19.10
CA LYS A 47 1.84 -12.57 19.92
C LYS A 47 2.43 -13.94 20.23
N LEU A 48 3.27 -14.48 19.35
CA LEU A 48 3.84 -15.83 19.52
C LEU A 48 5.24 -15.82 20.14
N ASP A 49 5.88 -14.67 20.25
CA ASP A 49 7.30 -14.54 20.69
C ASP A 49 8.26 -15.48 19.91
N CYS A 50 7.98 -15.69 18.59
CA CYS A 50 8.72 -16.62 17.74
C CYS A 50 9.68 -15.95 16.76
N LYS A 51 10.26 -14.81 17.14
CA LYS A 51 11.18 -14.02 16.29
C LYS A 51 12.35 -14.83 15.71
N PHE A 52 12.85 -15.78 16.47
CA PHE A 52 14.04 -16.55 16.13
C PHE A 52 13.79 -17.59 15.01
N GLU A 53 12.62 -18.20 14.98
CA GLU A 53 12.29 -19.25 14.00
C GLU A 53 12.04 -18.68 12.60
N ILE A 54 11.68 -17.39 12.48
CA ILE A 54 11.27 -16.74 11.25
C ILE A 54 12.46 -16.27 10.43
N ASP A 55 13.51 -15.77 11.06
CA ASP A 55 14.70 -15.28 10.37
C ASP A 55 15.41 -16.41 9.59
N HIS A 56 15.13 -17.67 9.95
CA HIS A 56 15.62 -18.84 9.23
C HIS A 56 14.98 -19.04 7.84
N TYR A 57 13.80 -18.48 7.59
CA TYR A 57 13.07 -18.65 6.34
C TYR A 57 13.48 -17.68 5.22
N TYR A 58 14.32 -16.65 5.50
CA TYR A 58 14.72 -15.65 4.50
C TYR A 58 16.22 -15.41 4.44
N ALA A 59 16.93 -16.33 3.78
CA ALA A 59 18.40 -16.31 3.73
C ALA A 59 19.01 -15.56 2.52
N GLN A 60 18.21 -14.89 1.67
CA GLN A 60 18.70 -14.43 0.35
C GLN A 60 18.96 -12.92 0.23
N SER A 61 18.64 -12.11 1.24
CA SER A 61 18.87 -10.66 1.20
C SER A 61 19.86 -10.20 2.28
N ASN A 62 20.31 -8.94 2.18
CA ASN A 62 21.07 -8.28 3.25
C ASN A 62 20.23 -8.00 4.51
N TYR A 63 18.95 -8.41 4.51
CA TYR A 63 17.98 -8.23 5.58
C TYR A 63 17.51 -9.57 6.10
N THR A 64 17.30 -9.69 7.39
CA THR A 64 16.50 -10.79 7.94
C THR A 64 15.03 -10.61 7.56
N PHE A 65 14.23 -11.68 7.62
CA PHE A 65 12.80 -11.59 7.34
C PHE A 65 12.12 -10.54 8.23
N THR A 66 12.41 -10.54 9.54
CA THR A 66 11.87 -9.56 10.50
C THR A 66 12.27 -8.12 10.16
N GLN A 67 13.52 -7.90 9.73
CA GLN A 67 13.97 -6.57 9.30
C GLN A 67 13.21 -6.09 8.07
N LEU A 68 12.97 -6.95 7.07
CA LEU A 68 12.16 -6.61 5.92
C LEU A 68 10.73 -6.22 6.31
N LEU A 69 10.09 -7.01 7.19
CA LEU A 69 8.75 -6.69 7.69
C LEU A 69 8.71 -5.32 8.38
N GLN A 70 9.72 -5.00 9.17
CA GLN A 70 9.83 -3.70 9.85
C GLN A 70 9.99 -2.55 8.86
N GLU A 71 10.84 -2.70 7.84
CA GLU A 71 11.01 -1.70 6.78
C GLU A 71 9.71 -1.48 5.98
N HIS A 72 9.00 -2.55 5.62
CA HIS A 72 7.69 -2.46 4.96
C HIS A 72 6.66 -1.71 5.82
N ARG A 73 6.57 -2.05 7.10
CA ARG A 73 5.68 -1.36 8.04
C ARG A 73 6.01 0.12 8.18
N LEU A 74 7.30 0.50 8.18
CA LEU A 74 7.72 1.90 8.24
C LEU A 74 7.20 2.70 7.03
N ILE A 75 7.05 2.08 5.86
CA ILE A 75 6.49 2.73 4.68
C ILE A 75 5.03 3.15 4.94
N LEU A 76 4.19 2.27 5.48
CA LEU A 76 2.82 2.61 5.86
C LEU A 76 2.77 3.66 6.97
N LYS A 77 3.59 3.49 8.01
CA LYS A 77 3.65 4.41 9.14
C LYS A 77 3.97 5.84 8.69
N GLN A 78 4.87 5.99 7.70
CA GLN A 78 5.20 7.30 7.13
C GLN A 78 3.97 8.02 6.54
N GLY A 79 2.99 7.29 6.02
CA GLY A 79 1.71 7.84 5.55
C GLY A 79 0.93 8.56 6.66
N THR A 80 1.01 8.08 7.90
CA THR A 80 0.25 8.60 9.06
C THR A 80 1.08 9.42 10.06
N GLU A 81 2.41 9.52 9.90
CA GLU A 81 3.29 10.32 10.80
C GLU A 81 3.06 11.83 10.67
N GLN A 82 3.53 12.59 11.67
CA GLN A 82 3.50 14.06 11.64
C GLN A 82 4.63 14.64 10.76
N ARG A 83 4.65 14.26 9.48
CA ARG A 83 5.54 14.85 8.48
C ARG A 83 4.86 16.03 7.80
N SER A 84 5.62 17.09 7.51
CA SER A 84 5.08 18.19 6.71
C SER A 84 4.93 17.79 5.25
N TYR A 85 3.98 18.40 4.55
CA TYR A 85 3.82 18.29 3.09
C TYR A 85 5.15 18.55 2.36
N LYS A 86 5.83 19.67 2.70
CA LYS A 86 7.13 20.04 2.11
C LYS A 86 8.19 18.96 2.22
N LYS A 87 8.25 18.28 3.37
CA LYS A 87 9.20 17.17 3.55
C LYS A 87 8.90 16.01 2.62
N ILE A 88 7.63 15.66 2.46
CA ILE A 88 7.22 14.57 1.54
C ILE A 88 7.49 14.93 0.09
N CYS A 89 7.15 16.16 -0.35
CA CYS A 89 7.45 16.61 -1.70
C CYS A 89 8.97 16.67 -1.99
N ASN A 90 9.79 17.03 -1.01
CA ASN A 90 11.23 16.97 -1.16
C ASN A 90 11.74 15.51 -1.29
N GLU A 91 11.14 14.56 -0.58
CA GLU A 91 11.45 13.13 -0.77
C GLU A 91 11.02 12.64 -2.16
N ILE A 92 9.85 13.08 -2.67
CA ILE A 92 9.41 12.80 -4.05
C ILE A 92 10.40 13.36 -5.06
N LYS A 93 10.81 14.64 -4.94
CA LYS A 93 11.81 15.27 -5.83
C LYS A 93 13.13 14.49 -5.84
N LYS A 94 13.65 14.12 -4.66
CA LYS A 94 14.84 13.27 -4.57
C LYS A 94 14.64 11.90 -5.22
N SER A 95 13.46 11.32 -5.09
CA SER A 95 13.15 10.04 -5.73
C SER A 95 13.11 10.15 -7.26
N LEU A 96 12.56 11.23 -7.80
CA LEU A 96 12.59 11.55 -9.23
C LEU A 96 14.02 11.72 -9.74
N GLU A 97 14.83 12.55 -9.07
CA GLU A 97 16.24 12.77 -9.42
C GLU A 97 17.03 11.44 -9.41
N MET A 98 16.86 10.65 -8.35
CA MET A 98 17.52 9.34 -8.22
C MET A 98 17.08 8.38 -9.31
N ASN A 99 15.80 8.32 -9.64
CA ASN A 99 15.27 7.48 -10.70
C ASN A 99 15.85 7.89 -12.06
N TYR A 100 15.86 9.19 -12.36
CA TYR A 100 16.46 9.72 -13.59
C TYR A 100 17.96 9.39 -13.69
N LEU A 101 18.72 9.62 -12.63
CA LEU A 101 20.14 9.29 -12.57
C LEU A 101 20.39 7.79 -12.77
N TYR A 102 19.52 6.95 -12.20
CA TYR A 102 19.58 5.51 -12.35
C TYR A 102 19.35 5.07 -13.79
N LEU A 103 18.31 5.57 -14.44
CA LEU A 103 17.97 5.28 -15.83
C LEU A 103 19.09 5.70 -16.79
N THR A 104 19.77 6.82 -16.50
CA THR A 104 20.79 7.41 -17.39
C THR A 104 22.22 7.00 -17.05
N LYS A 105 22.45 6.23 -15.99
CA LYS A 105 23.78 5.89 -15.45
C LYS A 105 24.72 5.21 -16.47
N GLY A 106 24.17 4.38 -17.36
CA GLY A 106 24.95 3.61 -18.35
C GLY A 106 25.09 4.32 -19.71
N TYR A 107 24.54 5.51 -19.87
CA TYR A 107 24.45 6.17 -21.18
C TYR A 107 25.77 6.79 -21.60
N ASN A 108 26.13 6.54 -22.87
CA ASN A 108 27.26 7.19 -23.51
C ASN A 108 26.94 8.65 -23.90
N VAL A 109 27.95 9.39 -24.42
CA VAL A 109 27.81 10.81 -24.78
C VAL A 109 26.69 11.05 -25.80
N PHE A 110 26.55 10.17 -26.80
CA PHE A 110 25.53 10.28 -27.83
C PHE A 110 24.12 10.07 -27.23
N GLN A 111 23.94 9.05 -26.40
CA GLN A 111 22.68 8.79 -25.70
C GLN A 111 22.29 9.96 -24.78
N LYS A 112 23.26 10.57 -24.06
CA LYS A 112 23.03 11.78 -23.24
C LYS A 112 22.61 12.97 -24.10
N MET A 113 23.18 13.12 -25.28
CA MET A 113 22.76 14.13 -26.24
C MET A 113 21.33 13.87 -26.73
N CYS A 114 21.00 12.63 -27.07
CA CYS A 114 19.64 12.26 -27.46
C CYS A 114 18.63 12.58 -26.34
N ILE A 115 18.94 12.30 -25.07
CA ILE A 115 18.07 12.65 -23.95
C ILE A 115 17.87 14.16 -23.85
N SER A 116 18.92 14.97 -24.03
CA SER A 116 18.78 16.43 -23.97
C SER A 116 17.88 16.97 -25.07
N LEU A 117 17.76 16.25 -26.19
CA LEU A 117 16.91 16.64 -27.34
C LEU A 117 15.50 16.06 -27.23
N PHE A 118 15.37 14.80 -26.84
CA PHE A 118 14.11 14.02 -26.89
C PHE A 118 13.52 13.72 -25.51
N GLY A 119 14.27 13.90 -24.42
CA GLY A 119 13.90 13.55 -23.06
C GLY A 119 14.12 12.08 -22.73
N GLN A 120 13.80 11.73 -21.49
CA GLN A 120 13.79 10.36 -20.98
C GLN A 120 12.44 10.09 -20.30
N GLU A 121 11.76 9.06 -20.73
CA GLU A 121 10.61 8.54 -19.99
C GLU A 121 11.10 7.99 -18.65
N ASP A 122 10.63 8.58 -17.56
CA ASP A 122 11.14 8.33 -16.21
C ASP A 122 10.04 8.05 -15.18
N PHE A 123 8.78 8.08 -15.60
CA PHE A 123 7.62 7.86 -14.76
C PHE A 123 6.75 6.73 -15.28
N SER A 124 6.87 5.56 -14.65
CA SER A 124 6.05 4.40 -15.00
C SER A 124 4.79 4.35 -14.16
N VAL A 125 3.64 4.26 -14.83
CA VAL A 125 2.32 4.11 -14.22
C VAL A 125 1.77 2.72 -14.52
N TYR A 126 1.36 2.03 -13.48
CA TYR A 126 0.75 0.71 -13.57
C TYR A 126 -0.75 0.82 -13.37
N THR A 127 -1.50 0.25 -14.30
CA THR A 127 -2.97 0.27 -14.28
C THR A 127 -3.54 -1.13 -14.22
N TYR A 128 -4.69 -1.26 -13.56
CA TYR A 128 -5.55 -2.43 -13.57
C TYR A 128 -6.92 -1.99 -14.09
N LYS A 129 -7.38 -2.59 -15.20
CA LYS A 129 -8.60 -2.16 -15.90
C LYS A 129 -8.65 -0.64 -16.14
N ASN A 130 -7.54 -0.08 -16.59
CA ASN A 130 -7.29 1.35 -16.81
C ASN A 130 -7.25 2.23 -15.54
N LEU A 131 -7.45 1.71 -14.34
CA LEU A 131 -7.33 2.45 -13.09
C LEU A 131 -5.87 2.43 -12.60
N PRO A 132 -5.23 3.58 -12.38
CA PRO A 132 -3.88 3.63 -11.86
C PRO A 132 -3.85 3.16 -10.41
N TYR A 133 -2.99 2.18 -10.11
CA TYR A 133 -2.88 1.63 -8.76
C TYR A 133 -1.46 1.67 -8.18
N MET A 134 -0.48 1.95 -9.02
CA MET A 134 0.93 2.00 -8.60
C MET A 134 1.73 2.88 -9.56
N ASN A 135 2.83 3.47 -9.08
CA ASN A 135 3.86 4.07 -9.92
C ASN A 135 5.26 3.79 -9.35
N ASN A 136 6.28 3.96 -10.17
CA ASN A 136 7.66 3.67 -9.78
C ASN A 136 8.19 4.58 -8.67
N ILE A 137 7.72 5.82 -8.57
CA ILE A 137 8.17 6.79 -7.55
C ILE A 137 7.58 6.47 -6.18
N GLN A 138 6.29 6.11 -6.12
CA GLN A 138 5.61 5.72 -4.88
C GLN A 138 6.33 4.54 -4.20
N ASN A 139 6.74 3.57 -4.99
CA ASN A 139 7.31 2.32 -4.52
C ASN A 139 8.85 2.31 -4.50
N ASN A 140 9.51 3.43 -4.76
CA ASN A 140 10.97 3.50 -4.80
C ASN A 140 11.64 2.94 -3.53
N LYS A 141 11.02 3.12 -2.34
CA LYS A 141 11.53 2.53 -1.10
C LYS A 141 11.38 1.02 -1.08
N MET A 142 10.25 0.50 -1.57
CA MET A 142 10.00 -0.94 -1.71
C MET A 142 10.94 -1.55 -2.75
N HIS A 143 11.11 -0.88 -3.88
CA HIS A 143 12.02 -1.31 -4.92
C HIS A 143 13.43 -1.54 -4.39
N LYS A 144 13.94 -0.63 -3.54
CA LYS A 144 15.29 -0.76 -2.96
C LYS A 144 15.48 -2.01 -2.08
N LEU A 145 14.43 -2.52 -1.49
CA LEU A 145 14.49 -3.74 -0.66
C LEU A 145 14.61 -5.02 -1.49
N PHE A 146 14.17 -4.97 -2.75
CA PHE A 146 14.13 -6.10 -3.68
C PHE A 146 14.99 -5.89 -4.94
N LEU A 147 15.92 -4.93 -4.92
CA LEU A 147 16.83 -4.73 -6.05
C LEU A 147 17.94 -5.78 -6.04
N ASP A 148 18.15 -6.39 -7.20
CA ASP A 148 19.33 -7.22 -7.45
C ASP A 148 20.61 -6.35 -7.50
N LYS A 149 21.78 -7.00 -7.63
CA LYS A 149 23.09 -6.30 -7.75
C LYS A 149 23.17 -5.37 -8.97
N ARG A 150 22.29 -5.55 -9.95
CA ARG A 150 22.21 -4.71 -11.17
C ARG A 150 21.17 -3.60 -11.02
N GLY A 151 20.40 -3.62 -9.91
CA GLY A 151 19.39 -2.64 -9.61
C GLY A 151 18.03 -2.93 -10.25
N ASN A 152 17.79 -4.14 -10.76
CA ASN A 152 16.47 -4.56 -11.23
C ASN A 152 15.66 -5.13 -10.07
N ILE A 153 14.33 -5.01 -10.17
CA ILE A 153 13.45 -5.68 -9.22
C ILE A 153 13.53 -7.17 -9.44
N SER A 154 13.94 -7.89 -8.40
CA SER A 154 13.99 -9.34 -8.41
C SER A 154 12.58 -9.90 -8.16
N SER A 155 11.90 -10.30 -9.22
CA SER A 155 10.62 -11.04 -9.11
C SER A 155 10.78 -12.35 -8.33
N THR A 156 11.98 -12.96 -8.40
CA THR A 156 12.34 -14.15 -7.62
C THR A 156 12.35 -13.85 -6.13
N ASP A 157 12.93 -12.72 -5.70
CA ASP A 157 13.01 -12.36 -4.29
C ASP A 157 11.63 -12.03 -3.72
N ILE A 158 10.76 -11.39 -4.51
CA ILE A 158 9.37 -11.13 -4.13
C ILE A 158 8.61 -12.44 -3.94
N LYS A 159 8.76 -13.40 -4.87
CA LYS A 159 8.15 -14.74 -4.73
C LYS A 159 8.72 -15.50 -3.54
N THR A 160 10.02 -15.42 -3.30
CA THR A 160 10.66 -16.03 -2.12
C THR A 160 10.09 -15.44 -0.84
N PHE A 161 9.92 -14.12 -0.78
CA PHE A 161 9.29 -13.46 0.36
C PHE A 161 7.83 -13.94 0.55
N ALA A 162 7.03 -14.00 -0.51
CA ALA A 162 5.65 -14.49 -0.44
C ALA A 162 5.60 -15.97 0.01
N GLY A 163 6.55 -16.80 -0.45
CA GLY A 163 6.72 -18.18 0.00
C GLY A 163 7.05 -18.29 1.49
N SER A 164 8.01 -17.48 1.97
CA SER A 164 8.36 -17.43 3.40
C SER A 164 7.18 -16.95 4.25
N ALA A 165 6.47 -15.92 3.79
CA ALA A 165 5.28 -15.42 4.46
C ALA A 165 4.18 -16.49 4.53
N SER A 166 3.94 -17.22 3.42
CA SER A 166 2.93 -18.29 3.40
C SER A 166 3.27 -19.42 4.37
N ASN A 167 4.54 -19.85 4.41
CA ASN A 167 5.00 -20.89 5.33
C ASN A 167 4.81 -20.47 6.80
N PHE A 168 5.17 -19.23 7.12
CA PHE A 168 4.99 -18.70 8.46
C PHE A 168 3.51 -18.60 8.86
N LEU A 169 2.67 -18.10 7.96
CA LEU A 169 1.21 -18.04 8.19
C LEU A 169 0.63 -19.44 8.37
N LEU A 170 1.05 -20.40 7.55
CA LEU A 170 0.60 -21.79 7.67
C LEU A 170 1.00 -22.39 9.01
N PHE A 171 2.24 -22.16 9.46
CA PHE A 171 2.70 -22.59 10.79
C PHE A 171 1.83 -21.99 11.90
N PHE A 172 1.52 -20.69 11.84
CA PHE A 172 0.63 -20.04 12.81
C PHE A 172 -0.78 -20.66 12.79
N ILE A 173 -1.37 -20.79 11.61
CA ILE A 173 -2.73 -21.31 11.41
C ILE A 173 -2.84 -22.77 11.90
N SER A 174 -1.83 -23.60 11.67
CA SER A 174 -1.80 -25.01 12.07
C SER A 174 -1.89 -25.24 13.57
N LYS A 175 -1.58 -24.23 14.39
CA LYS A 175 -1.75 -24.29 15.85
C LYS A 175 -3.22 -24.27 16.29
N PHE A 176 -4.13 -23.87 15.42
CA PHE A 176 -5.54 -23.65 15.76
C PHE A 176 -6.51 -24.49 14.95
N ILE A 177 -6.18 -24.83 13.70
CA ILE A 177 -7.04 -25.59 12.80
C ILE A 177 -6.24 -26.60 11.97
N ASN A 178 -6.97 -27.59 11.40
CA ASN A 178 -6.37 -28.49 10.41
C ASN A 178 -6.20 -27.76 9.08
N VAL A 179 -4.97 -27.72 8.55
CA VAL A 179 -4.58 -26.95 7.37
C VAL A 179 -4.58 -27.76 6.06
N ASN A 180 -4.89 -29.06 6.10
CA ASN A 180 -4.72 -29.97 4.95
C ASN A 180 -5.54 -29.58 3.70
N THR A 181 -6.59 -28.78 3.85
CA THR A 181 -7.47 -28.37 2.75
C THR A 181 -7.25 -26.90 2.32
N LEU A 182 -6.61 -26.09 3.14
CA LEU A 182 -6.52 -24.64 2.92
C LEU A 182 -5.95 -24.25 1.56
N GLU A 183 -4.90 -24.93 1.13
CA GLU A 183 -4.27 -24.63 -0.18
C GLU A 183 -5.19 -24.99 -1.34
N LYS A 184 -5.99 -26.05 -1.20
CA LYS A 184 -6.95 -26.51 -2.24
C LYS A 184 -8.14 -25.55 -2.37
N GLU A 185 -8.48 -24.83 -1.31
CA GLU A 185 -9.54 -23.83 -1.28
C GLU A 185 -9.15 -22.51 -1.97
N VAL A 186 -7.88 -22.35 -2.32
CA VAL A 186 -7.43 -21.13 -3.00
C VAL A 186 -7.77 -21.22 -4.47
N GLU A 187 -8.81 -20.50 -4.87
CA GLU A 187 -9.15 -20.31 -6.28
C GLU A 187 -8.07 -19.51 -7.00
N ASN A 188 -7.80 -19.87 -8.25
CA ASN A 188 -6.94 -19.05 -9.09
C ASN A 188 -7.65 -17.71 -9.35
N SER A 189 -6.89 -16.62 -9.34
CA SER A 189 -7.45 -15.34 -9.76
C SER A 189 -7.90 -15.45 -11.21
N GLY A 190 -9.17 -15.15 -11.50
CA GLY A 190 -9.69 -15.09 -12.86
C GLY A 190 -9.14 -13.92 -13.69
N VAL A 191 -8.07 -13.30 -13.20
CA VAL A 191 -7.46 -12.08 -13.74
C VAL A 191 -6.59 -12.43 -14.93
N GLN A 192 -6.78 -11.73 -16.04
CA GLN A 192 -6.02 -11.88 -17.27
C GLN A 192 -4.86 -10.89 -17.31
N GLU A 193 -3.79 -11.23 -18.03
CA GLU A 193 -2.66 -10.32 -18.22
C GLU A 193 -3.06 -9.03 -18.94
N SER A 194 -4.06 -9.11 -19.81
CA SER A 194 -4.66 -7.96 -20.50
C SER A 194 -5.35 -6.94 -19.60
N ASP A 195 -5.69 -7.31 -18.36
CA ASP A 195 -6.26 -6.39 -17.38
C ASP A 195 -5.23 -5.40 -16.83
N PHE A 196 -3.94 -5.69 -17.04
CA PHE A 196 -2.83 -4.89 -16.57
C PHE A 196 -2.10 -4.18 -17.71
N ALA A 197 -1.83 -2.90 -17.51
CA ALA A 197 -0.95 -2.15 -18.40
C ALA A 197 0.14 -1.43 -17.58
N MET A 198 1.25 -1.16 -18.24
CA MET A 198 2.32 -0.28 -17.77
C MET A 198 2.66 0.68 -18.89
N ASN A 199 2.56 1.94 -18.61
CA ASN A 199 2.91 3.00 -19.54
C ASN A 199 3.96 3.91 -18.92
N ASP A 200 4.93 4.33 -19.72
CA ASP A 200 6.00 5.21 -19.32
C ASP A 200 5.75 6.64 -19.83
N TYR A 201 6.08 7.63 -19.02
CA TYR A 201 5.82 9.03 -19.27
C TYR A 201 7.02 9.91 -18.89
N PHE A 202 7.07 11.10 -19.46
CA PHE A 202 8.02 12.14 -19.08
C PHE A 202 7.46 12.93 -17.90
N ILE A 203 8.22 13.09 -16.82
CA ILE A 203 7.78 13.86 -15.65
C ILE A 203 8.88 14.75 -15.05
N TYR A 204 10.15 14.36 -15.17
CA TYR A 204 11.26 15.11 -14.59
C TYR A 204 11.52 16.44 -15.30
N GLU A 205 11.40 16.44 -16.62
CA GLU A 205 11.60 17.65 -17.43
C GLU A 205 10.30 18.43 -17.61
N GLN A 206 10.21 19.63 -17.01
CA GLN A 206 9.00 20.47 -16.99
C GLN A 206 8.40 20.74 -18.38
N ASN A 207 9.21 20.85 -19.41
CA ASN A 207 8.74 21.15 -20.77
C ASN A 207 8.18 19.93 -21.53
N ARG A 208 8.22 18.74 -20.93
CA ARG A 208 7.87 17.48 -21.58
C ARG A 208 6.95 16.58 -20.75
N VAL A 209 6.42 17.09 -19.64
CA VAL A 209 5.43 16.37 -18.84
C VAL A 209 4.21 16.11 -19.70
N ASN A 210 3.87 14.83 -19.89
CA ASN A 210 2.77 14.42 -20.76
C ASN A 210 1.70 13.60 -20.05
N PHE A 211 1.86 13.33 -18.75
CA PHE A 211 0.90 12.53 -17.98
C PHE A 211 -0.13 13.40 -17.26
N PHE A 212 0.31 14.40 -16.51
CA PHE A 212 -0.60 15.32 -15.82
C PHE A 212 -0.96 16.50 -16.72
N LYS A 213 -2.27 16.79 -16.85
CA LYS A 213 -2.77 17.86 -17.74
C LYS A 213 -3.04 19.19 -17.01
N ASN A 214 -2.26 19.48 -16.00
CA ASN A 214 -2.40 20.68 -15.18
C ASN A 214 -1.06 21.44 -15.05
N ASN A 215 -1.11 22.64 -14.46
CA ASN A 215 0.05 23.50 -14.24
C ASN A 215 0.68 23.34 -12.84
N LEU A 216 0.38 22.23 -12.13
CA LEU A 216 0.97 21.97 -10.83
C LEU A 216 2.39 21.42 -11.00
N ASP A 217 3.25 21.65 -10.01
CA ASP A 217 4.59 21.03 -10.02
C ASP A 217 4.52 19.51 -9.90
N SER A 218 5.50 18.82 -10.49
CA SER A 218 5.52 17.34 -10.56
C SER A 218 5.42 16.68 -9.17
N SER A 219 6.04 17.27 -8.14
CA SER A 219 6.00 16.69 -6.80
C SER A 219 4.60 16.79 -6.18
N ARG A 220 3.86 17.85 -6.46
CA ARG A 220 2.48 18.04 -6.04
C ARG A 220 1.54 17.05 -6.74
N ASN A 221 1.70 16.92 -8.04
CA ASN A 221 0.96 15.97 -8.85
C ASN A 221 1.19 14.53 -8.37
N ILE A 222 2.45 14.12 -8.20
CA ILE A 222 2.79 12.78 -7.71
C ILE A 222 2.29 12.56 -6.29
N TYR A 223 2.30 13.57 -5.43
CA TYR A 223 1.75 13.46 -4.08
C TYR A 223 0.28 13.05 -4.09
N LEU A 224 -0.54 13.76 -4.86
CA LEU A 224 -1.98 13.47 -5.00
C LEU A 224 -2.20 12.14 -5.73
N PHE A 225 -1.43 11.89 -6.78
CA PHE A 225 -1.49 10.65 -7.55
C PHE A 225 -1.13 9.40 -6.71
N ASN A 226 -0.17 9.52 -5.79
CA ASN A 226 0.16 8.43 -4.86
C ASN A 226 -1.02 8.08 -3.93
N LEU A 227 -1.78 9.08 -3.49
CA LEU A 227 -3.00 8.84 -2.70
C LEU A 227 -4.08 8.16 -3.54
N LEU A 228 -4.25 8.58 -4.80
CA LEU A 228 -5.18 7.93 -5.74
C LEU A 228 -4.80 6.47 -6.01
N CYS A 229 -3.53 6.20 -6.28
CA CYS A 229 -3.03 4.83 -6.46
C CYS A 229 -3.33 3.95 -5.23
N LEU A 230 -3.14 4.48 -4.03
CA LEU A 230 -3.41 3.74 -2.79
C LEU A 230 -4.90 3.43 -2.62
N VAL A 231 -5.78 4.39 -2.92
CA VAL A 231 -7.24 4.19 -2.88
C VAL A 231 -7.65 3.13 -3.90
N ASN A 232 -7.20 3.24 -5.15
CA ASN A 232 -7.52 2.29 -6.21
C ASN A 232 -7.01 0.87 -5.90
N SER A 233 -5.80 0.76 -5.31
CA SER A 233 -5.27 -0.53 -4.88
C SER A 233 -6.19 -1.20 -3.86
N SER A 234 -6.64 -0.47 -2.84
CA SER A 234 -7.48 -1.02 -1.78
C SER A 234 -8.92 -1.33 -2.23
N ASN A 235 -9.45 -0.57 -3.19
CA ASN A 235 -10.81 -0.76 -3.67
C ASN A 235 -10.95 -1.82 -4.77
N TYR A 236 -9.96 -1.96 -5.64
CA TYR A 236 -10.08 -2.78 -6.84
C TYR A 236 -9.04 -3.90 -6.92
N VAL A 237 -7.75 -3.56 -6.71
CA VAL A 237 -6.69 -4.56 -6.92
C VAL A 237 -6.69 -5.61 -5.82
N TYR A 238 -6.76 -5.22 -4.56
CA TYR A 238 -6.70 -6.20 -3.47
C TYR A 238 -7.92 -7.13 -3.42
N PRO A 239 -9.17 -6.67 -3.55
CA PRO A 239 -10.29 -7.59 -3.58
C PRO A 239 -10.36 -8.43 -4.86
N GLU A 240 -10.19 -7.83 -6.04
CA GLU A 240 -10.39 -8.54 -7.31
C GLU A 240 -9.20 -9.42 -7.68
N VAL A 241 -7.97 -8.90 -7.57
CA VAL A 241 -6.76 -9.60 -8.02
C VAL A 241 -6.23 -10.55 -6.95
N LEU A 242 -6.12 -10.08 -5.71
CA LEU A 242 -5.64 -10.90 -4.60
C LEU A 242 -6.76 -11.72 -3.97
N GLY A 243 -8.03 -11.44 -4.30
CA GLY A 243 -9.20 -12.07 -3.69
C GLY A 243 -9.21 -11.87 -2.18
N LEU A 244 -8.72 -10.74 -1.74
CA LEU A 244 -8.73 -10.37 -0.34
C LEU A 244 -10.15 -9.97 0.06
N GLY A 245 -10.61 -10.45 1.19
CA GLY A 245 -11.94 -10.17 1.71
C GLY A 245 -11.93 -10.00 3.23
N GLY A 246 -13.09 -10.14 3.84
CA GLY A 246 -13.29 -10.24 5.27
C GLY A 246 -12.59 -9.17 6.10
N GLN A 247 -11.98 -9.58 7.21
CA GLN A 247 -11.34 -8.68 8.17
C GLN A 247 -10.05 -8.05 7.63
N ALA A 248 -9.28 -8.79 6.83
CA ALA A 248 -8.03 -8.27 6.27
C ALA A 248 -8.31 -7.12 5.29
N LEU A 249 -9.28 -7.26 4.39
CA LEU A 249 -9.65 -6.18 3.47
C LEU A 249 -10.21 -4.97 4.22
N LYS A 250 -11.12 -5.19 5.19
CA LYS A 250 -11.67 -4.10 6.01
C LYS A 250 -10.55 -3.31 6.70
N ARG A 251 -9.61 -4.00 7.34
CA ARG A 251 -8.47 -3.37 7.98
C ARG A 251 -7.66 -2.52 7.01
N ILE A 252 -7.31 -3.07 5.83
CA ILE A 252 -6.54 -2.36 4.81
C ILE A 252 -7.28 -1.13 4.31
N ARG A 253 -8.57 -1.22 4.03
CA ARG A 253 -9.37 -0.07 3.60
C ARG A 253 -9.41 1.03 4.64
N ILE A 254 -9.57 0.70 5.92
CA ILE A 254 -9.53 1.69 7.01
C ILE A 254 -8.13 2.31 7.15
N MET A 255 -7.07 1.50 7.07
CA MET A 255 -5.70 2.02 7.08
C MET A 255 -5.45 2.97 5.91
N THR A 256 -5.93 2.62 4.71
CA THR A 256 -5.88 3.46 3.51
C THR A 256 -6.65 4.77 3.72
N TYR A 257 -7.85 4.72 4.29
CA TYR A 257 -8.64 5.89 4.64
C TYR A 257 -7.90 6.83 5.61
N LEU A 258 -7.29 6.28 6.67
CA LEU A 258 -6.50 7.07 7.63
C LEU A 258 -5.27 7.73 6.97
N ILE A 259 -4.62 7.03 6.03
CA ILE A 259 -3.50 7.60 5.26
C ILE A 259 -4.01 8.71 4.33
N LEU A 260 -5.13 8.49 3.64
CA LEU A 260 -5.76 9.47 2.77
C LEU A 260 -6.11 10.75 3.55
N ILE A 261 -6.86 10.64 4.63
CA ILE A 261 -7.25 11.78 5.48
C ILE A 261 -6.02 12.55 5.95
N LYS A 262 -4.99 11.84 6.43
CA LYS A 262 -3.75 12.50 6.87
C LYS A 262 -3.02 13.18 5.71
N GLY A 263 -3.08 12.60 4.53
CA GLY A 263 -2.57 13.18 3.29
C GLY A 263 -3.30 14.48 2.93
N LEU A 264 -4.63 14.44 2.93
CA LEU A 264 -5.47 15.60 2.63
C LEU A 264 -5.30 16.74 3.65
N TRP A 265 -5.19 16.44 4.95
CA TRP A 265 -4.88 17.44 5.98
C TRP A 265 -3.55 18.14 5.75
N ARG A 266 -2.51 17.39 5.37
CA ARG A 266 -1.20 17.97 5.04
C ARG A 266 -1.29 18.88 3.81
N TYR A 267 -2.03 18.41 2.80
CA TYR A 267 -2.24 19.15 1.56
C TYR A 267 -3.00 20.46 1.83
N LYS A 268 -4.12 20.40 2.56
CA LYS A 268 -4.92 21.57 2.95
C LYS A 268 -4.11 22.59 3.75
N LYS A 269 -3.24 22.14 4.65
CA LYS A 269 -2.39 23.05 5.44
C LYS A 269 -1.45 23.88 4.56
N GLU A 270 -0.98 23.34 3.45
CA GLU A 270 -0.11 24.05 2.51
C GLU A 270 -0.91 24.80 1.45
N PHE A 271 -2.07 24.27 1.06
CA PHE A 271 -2.98 24.84 0.06
C PHE A 271 -4.38 24.94 0.68
N PRO A 272 -4.70 26.06 1.35
CA PRO A 272 -5.98 26.21 2.06
C PRO A 272 -7.23 26.17 1.16
N ASN A 273 -7.09 26.58 -0.11
CA ASN A 273 -8.17 26.59 -1.10
C ASN A 273 -8.30 25.19 -1.74
N ILE A 274 -8.84 24.23 -1.01
CA ILE A 274 -9.22 22.90 -1.51
C ILE A 274 -10.68 22.94 -2.00
N SER A 275 -11.08 21.92 -2.79
CA SER A 275 -12.48 21.79 -3.21
C SER A 275 -13.40 21.57 -2.00
N VAL A 276 -14.67 21.93 -2.20
CA VAL A 276 -15.73 21.72 -1.17
C VAL A 276 -15.83 20.23 -0.85
N ASP A 277 -15.79 19.37 -1.86
CA ASP A 277 -15.91 17.92 -1.73
C ASP A 277 -14.78 17.32 -0.86
N ILE A 278 -13.54 17.77 -1.06
CA ILE A 278 -12.41 17.36 -0.20
C ILE A 278 -12.59 17.91 1.24
N GLN A 279 -13.11 19.12 1.38
CA GLN A 279 -13.38 19.69 2.69
C GLN A 279 -14.42 18.88 3.45
N GLU A 280 -15.50 18.44 2.79
CA GLU A 280 -16.55 17.61 3.37
C GLU A 280 -16.00 16.26 3.86
N ILE A 281 -15.12 15.59 3.09
CA ILE A 281 -14.43 14.37 3.56
C ILE A 281 -13.68 14.62 4.88
N LEU A 282 -12.98 15.75 4.99
CA LEU A 282 -12.21 16.07 6.19
C LEU A 282 -13.11 16.40 7.39
N ASP A 283 -14.19 17.12 7.16
CA ASP A 283 -15.16 17.50 8.19
C ASP A 283 -15.94 16.26 8.69
N GLU A 284 -16.34 15.37 7.79
CA GLU A 284 -16.98 14.10 8.15
C GLU A 284 -16.04 13.23 9.00
N TYR A 285 -14.75 13.13 8.63
CA TYR A 285 -13.76 12.42 9.44
C TYR A 285 -13.62 13.01 10.86
N ASP A 286 -13.58 14.34 10.98
CA ASP A 286 -13.45 14.98 12.30
C ASP A 286 -14.67 14.72 13.19
N GLN A 287 -15.87 14.55 12.61
CA GLN A 287 -17.09 14.22 13.34
C GLN A 287 -17.15 12.75 13.79
N LEU A 288 -16.34 11.85 13.21
CA LEU A 288 -16.33 10.42 13.59
C LEU A 288 -15.87 10.19 15.02
N PHE A 289 -15.03 11.05 15.57
CA PHE A 289 -14.40 10.83 16.86
C PHE A 289 -14.87 11.88 17.89
N GLU A 290 -15.13 11.43 19.11
CA GLU A 290 -15.49 12.36 20.20
C GLU A 290 -14.27 13.12 20.71
N LYS A 291 -13.15 12.40 20.87
CA LYS A 291 -11.92 12.93 21.43
C LYS A 291 -10.73 12.63 20.49
N LYS A 292 -9.70 13.46 20.62
CA LYS A 292 -8.45 13.28 19.89
C LYS A 292 -7.72 11.98 20.30
N GLU A 293 -7.86 11.62 21.56
CA GLU A 293 -7.28 10.38 22.13
C GLU A 293 -7.90 9.14 21.49
N ASP A 294 -9.22 9.13 21.26
CA ASP A 294 -9.95 8.03 20.61
C ASP A 294 -9.44 7.83 19.17
N ARG A 295 -9.24 8.93 18.43
CA ARG A 295 -8.66 8.92 17.08
C ARG A 295 -7.26 8.29 17.08
N GLN A 296 -6.44 8.66 18.05
CA GLN A 296 -5.07 8.15 18.16
C GLN A 296 -5.06 6.67 18.56
N ALA A 297 -5.89 6.27 19.51
CA ALA A 297 -6.05 4.89 19.94
C ALA A 297 -6.55 4.01 18.80
N PHE A 298 -7.61 4.42 18.10
CA PHE A 298 -8.16 3.72 16.93
C PHE A 298 -7.08 3.47 15.87
N ARG A 299 -6.32 4.52 15.50
CA ARG A 299 -5.20 4.37 14.58
C ARG A 299 -4.15 3.38 15.09
N ASN A 300 -3.76 3.48 16.35
CA ASN A 300 -2.72 2.62 16.91
C ASN A 300 -3.14 1.15 16.89
N HIS A 301 -4.39 0.84 17.23
CA HIS A 301 -4.91 -0.53 17.18
C HIS A 301 -4.89 -1.11 15.76
N LEU A 302 -5.14 -0.31 14.73
CA LEU A 302 -5.11 -0.76 13.35
C LEU A 302 -3.70 -1.01 12.81
N PHE A 303 -2.73 -0.16 13.21
CA PHE A 303 -1.35 -0.27 12.72
C PHE A 303 -0.43 -1.11 13.63
N HIS A 304 -0.82 -1.43 14.84
CA HIS A 304 0.00 -2.13 15.84
C HIS A 304 -0.70 -3.31 16.51
N PHE A 305 -1.90 -3.65 16.12
CA PHE A 305 -2.73 -4.70 16.74
C PHE A 305 -2.69 -4.73 18.28
N ASP A 306 -2.48 -3.58 18.88
CA ASP A 306 -2.50 -3.39 20.33
C ASP A 306 -3.97 -3.36 20.79
N ILE A 307 -4.61 -4.55 20.69
CA ILE A 307 -6.05 -4.69 20.90
C ILE A 307 -6.31 -4.77 22.40
N PRO A 308 -7.29 -4.00 22.91
CA PRO A 308 -7.76 -4.18 24.27
C PRO A 308 -8.18 -5.64 24.51
N THR A 309 -7.75 -6.22 25.62
CA THR A 309 -7.99 -7.65 25.94
C THR A 309 -9.47 -8.04 25.84
N GLU A 310 -10.36 -7.12 26.14
CA GLU A 310 -11.82 -7.30 26.07
C GLU A 310 -12.35 -7.44 24.63
N ALA A 311 -11.70 -6.82 23.64
CA ALA A 311 -12.09 -6.87 22.23
C ALA A 311 -11.63 -8.17 21.53
N ILE A 312 -10.60 -8.86 22.09
CA ILE A 312 -10.01 -10.08 21.50
C ILE A 312 -11.05 -11.21 21.36
N TYR A 313 -12.07 -11.22 22.19
CA TYR A 313 -13.08 -12.30 22.24
C TYR A 313 -14.30 -12.07 21.34
N LYS A 314 -14.44 -10.92 20.69
CA LYS A 314 -15.58 -10.62 19.81
C LYS A 314 -15.33 -11.13 18.39
N ARG A 315 -16.42 -11.50 17.69
CA ARG A 315 -16.35 -12.12 16.35
C ARG A 315 -15.84 -11.18 15.26
N ASP A 316 -16.13 -9.89 15.35
CA ASP A 316 -15.70 -8.85 14.40
C ASP A 316 -14.92 -7.78 15.16
N LEU A 317 -13.59 -7.90 15.10
CA LEU A 317 -12.70 -7.00 15.78
C LEU A 317 -12.79 -5.59 15.19
N ILE A 318 -12.78 -5.47 13.87
CA ILE A 318 -12.79 -4.17 13.18
C ILE A 318 -14.08 -3.42 13.53
N SER A 319 -15.23 -4.07 13.42
CA SER A 319 -16.51 -3.45 13.84
C SER A 319 -16.52 -3.13 15.33
N THR A 320 -15.86 -3.94 16.17
CA THR A 320 -15.74 -3.65 17.60
C THR A 320 -14.90 -2.39 17.86
N LEU A 321 -13.77 -2.23 17.16
CA LEU A 321 -12.93 -1.04 17.28
C LEU A 321 -13.68 0.22 16.78
N ILE A 322 -14.39 0.10 15.66
CA ILE A 322 -15.22 1.20 15.15
C ILE A 322 -16.26 1.61 16.20
N ASN A 323 -17.05 0.67 16.70
CA ASN A 323 -18.10 0.96 17.69
C ASN A 323 -17.55 1.50 19.00
N HIS A 324 -16.31 1.18 19.37
CA HIS A 324 -15.69 1.65 20.62
C HIS A 324 -15.12 3.08 20.50
N TYR A 325 -14.49 3.39 19.38
CA TYR A 325 -13.73 4.63 19.21
C TYR A 325 -14.43 5.68 18.35
N THR A 326 -15.47 5.31 17.61
CA THR A 326 -16.21 6.25 16.76
C THR A 326 -17.64 6.43 17.21
N ARG A 327 -18.25 7.55 16.78
CA ARG A 327 -19.65 7.87 17.05
C ARG A 327 -20.65 7.13 16.16
N VAL A 328 -20.14 6.32 15.22
CA VAL A 328 -20.96 5.63 14.23
C VAL A 328 -20.75 4.12 14.32
N GLY A 329 -21.74 3.34 13.91
CA GLY A 329 -21.63 1.90 13.80
C GLY A 329 -20.81 1.46 12.58
N GLY A 330 -20.42 0.18 12.55
CA GLY A 330 -19.55 -0.37 11.51
C GLY A 330 -20.09 -0.19 10.08
N GLU A 331 -21.39 -0.38 9.85
CA GLU A 331 -22.01 -0.20 8.53
C GLU A 331 -21.92 1.26 8.07
N LYS A 332 -22.26 2.20 8.95
CA LYS A 332 -22.18 3.64 8.63
C LYS A 332 -20.74 4.10 8.40
N PHE A 333 -19.79 3.52 9.13
CA PHE A 333 -18.36 3.81 8.90
C PHE A 333 -17.91 3.33 7.51
N GLU A 334 -18.35 2.16 7.06
CA GLU A 334 -18.04 1.63 5.71
C GLU A 334 -18.68 2.49 4.59
N GLU A 335 -19.88 3.05 4.82
CA GLU A 335 -20.49 4.01 3.89
C GLU A 335 -19.64 5.28 3.78
N ILE A 336 -19.24 5.87 4.92
CA ILE A 336 -18.40 7.07 4.98
C ILE A 336 -17.07 6.83 4.26
N LEU A 337 -16.42 5.71 4.54
CA LEU A 337 -15.17 5.34 3.92
C LEU A 337 -15.30 5.17 2.40
N SER A 338 -16.36 4.48 1.96
CA SER A 338 -16.61 4.24 0.54
C SER A 338 -16.91 5.54 -0.20
N ASN A 339 -17.75 6.40 0.38
CA ASN A 339 -18.06 7.73 -0.14
C ASN A 339 -16.78 8.59 -0.25
N ALA A 340 -15.96 8.62 0.80
CA ALA A 340 -14.71 9.37 0.78
C ALA A 340 -13.75 8.91 -0.33
N PHE A 341 -13.67 7.61 -0.60
CA PHE A 341 -12.84 7.08 -1.69
C PHE A 341 -13.37 7.44 -3.07
N GLU A 342 -14.69 7.37 -3.27
CA GLU A 342 -15.36 7.72 -4.51
C GLU A 342 -15.20 9.21 -4.83
N VAL A 343 -15.55 10.06 -3.88
CA VAL A 343 -15.43 11.52 -4.00
C VAL A 343 -13.98 11.93 -4.23
N PHE A 344 -13.03 11.37 -3.46
CA PHE A 344 -11.61 11.65 -3.66
C PHE A 344 -11.13 11.25 -5.05
N SER A 345 -11.49 10.05 -5.52
CA SER A 345 -11.08 9.58 -6.86
C SER A 345 -11.61 10.49 -7.96
N SER A 346 -12.91 10.88 -7.89
CA SER A 346 -13.52 11.82 -8.82
C SER A 346 -12.84 13.19 -8.82
N GLU A 347 -12.51 13.72 -7.64
CA GLU A 347 -11.79 15.01 -7.53
C GLU A 347 -10.36 14.91 -8.10
N MET A 348 -9.67 13.80 -7.88
CA MET A 348 -8.32 13.60 -8.44
C MET A 348 -8.33 13.47 -9.95
N GLU A 349 -9.35 12.86 -10.55
CA GLU A 349 -9.50 12.83 -12.00
C GLU A 349 -9.62 14.24 -12.59
N LYS A 350 -10.39 15.12 -11.96
CA LYS A 350 -10.53 16.53 -12.38
C LYS A 350 -9.25 17.35 -12.21
N ILE A 351 -8.48 17.08 -11.14
CA ILE A 351 -7.29 17.87 -10.81
C ILE A 351 -6.08 17.41 -11.62
N LEU A 352 -5.92 16.10 -11.84
CA LEU A 352 -4.71 15.52 -12.41
C LEU A 352 -4.79 15.36 -13.94
N PHE A 353 -6.00 15.13 -14.48
CA PHE A 353 -6.25 14.77 -15.88
C PHE A 353 -7.26 15.67 -16.56
#